data_f19df93645fd61fb74a813575f8f527f
#
_entry.id   f19df93645fd61fb74a813575f8f527f
#
_cell.length_a   1.000
_cell.length_b   1.000
_cell.length_c   1.000
_cell.angle_alpha   90.00
_cell.angle_beta   90.00
_cell.angle_gamma   90.00
#
_symmetry.space_group_name_H-M   'P 1'
#
loop_
_entity.id
_entity.type
_entity.pdbx_description
1 polymer ?
#
loop_
_entity_poly.entity_id
_entity_poly.type
_entity_poly.pdbx_seq_one_letter_code
_entity_poly.pdbx_strand_id
1 'polypeptide(L)'
;GTRAHTDKYRPRVVRGITDAVRCAIDNLEPAQIGWGGIDEPSEVFNRRWFVTDPDLLRNPFGGTDRVRMNPPREHSALVEPAGPTDPEISFLSLQATDRRPIALLANYSLHYIGGVNQGDISADYFGLFSQRIGELLEAESSQPPFVGMLSNGTSGNINNINFRQSGERYQPYEKMNQVAELVAARVKEAHDQTTHHD
;
A
#
# COMPACT_ATOMS: atom_id res chain seq x y z
N GLY A 1 -11.86 -29.03 13.98
CA GLY A 1 -10.77 -28.17 14.50
C GLY A 1 -10.86 -26.69 14.11
N THR A 2 -11.46 -26.36 12.97
CA THR A 2 -11.47 -25.00 12.40
C THR A 2 -12.46 -24.03 13.04
N ARG A 3 -13.61 -24.48 13.53
CA ARG A 3 -14.62 -23.60 14.16
C ARG A 3 -14.16 -22.98 15.50
N ALA A 4 -13.48 -23.75 16.35
CA ALA A 4 -13.07 -23.27 17.68
C ALA A 4 -12.00 -22.13 17.66
N HIS A 5 -11.17 -22.06 16.61
CA HIS A 5 -10.21 -20.95 16.42
C HIS A 5 -10.89 -19.67 15.95
N THR A 6 -11.91 -19.77 15.10
CA THR A 6 -12.67 -18.62 14.59
C THR A 6 -13.47 -17.95 15.70
N ASP A 7 -13.99 -18.73 16.65
CA ASP A 7 -14.78 -18.21 17.77
C ASP A 7 -13.96 -17.34 18.76
N LYS A 8 -12.63 -17.56 18.84
CA LYS A 8 -11.75 -16.73 19.67
C LYS A 8 -11.22 -15.48 18.92
N TYR A 9 -11.06 -15.57 17.62
CA TYR A 9 -10.50 -14.49 16.80
C TYR A 9 -11.44 -13.29 16.66
N ARG A 10 -12.71 -13.52 16.34
CA ARG A 10 -13.71 -12.46 16.18
C ARG A 10 -13.84 -11.53 17.39
N PRO A 11 -14.03 -12.05 18.63
CA PRO A 11 -14.09 -11.20 19.83
C PRO A 11 -12.82 -10.39 20.04
N ARG A 12 -11.64 -10.94 19.69
CA ARG A 12 -10.36 -10.24 19.78
C ARG A 12 -10.30 -9.06 18.83
N VAL A 13 -10.71 -9.25 17.56
CA VAL A 13 -10.75 -8.18 16.55
C VAL A 13 -11.73 -7.09 16.97
N VAL A 14 -12.96 -7.46 17.38
CA VAL A 14 -13.96 -6.49 17.82
C VAL A 14 -13.45 -5.68 19.01
N ARG A 15 -12.85 -6.35 19.99
CA ARG A 15 -12.25 -5.67 21.16
C ARG A 15 -11.13 -4.74 20.74
N GLY A 16 -10.19 -5.19 19.90
CA GLY A 16 -9.10 -4.36 19.42
C GLY A 16 -9.56 -3.10 18.70
N ILE A 17 -10.58 -3.21 17.83
CA ILE A 17 -11.18 -2.04 17.17
C ILE A 17 -11.84 -1.11 18.19
N THR A 18 -12.62 -1.66 19.13
CA THR A 18 -13.29 -0.87 20.17
C THR A 18 -12.27 -0.13 21.05
N ASP A 19 -11.20 -0.81 21.46
CA ASP A 19 -10.16 -0.23 22.30
C ASP A 19 -9.40 0.86 21.54
N ALA A 20 -9.10 0.66 20.23
CA ALA A 20 -8.47 1.67 19.39
C ALA A 20 -9.34 2.94 19.26
N VAL A 21 -10.66 2.78 19.04
CA VAL A 21 -11.59 3.93 18.99
C VAL A 21 -11.64 4.66 20.33
N ARG A 22 -11.69 3.92 21.46
CA ARG A 22 -11.68 4.52 22.80
C ARG A 22 -10.39 5.31 23.04
N CYS A 23 -9.23 4.71 22.73
CA CYS A 23 -7.95 5.41 22.84
C CYS A 23 -7.91 6.68 21.99
N ALA A 24 -8.47 6.66 20.76
CA ALA A 24 -8.53 7.84 19.91
C ALA A 24 -9.41 8.94 20.53
N ILE A 25 -10.56 8.58 21.11
CA ILE A 25 -11.46 9.54 21.79
C ILE A 25 -10.79 10.13 23.04
N ASP A 26 -10.14 9.31 23.85
CA ASP A 26 -9.47 9.73 25.08
C ASP A 26 -8.25 10.63 24.82
N ASN A 27 -7.70 10.62 23.60
CA ASN A 27 -6.56 11.43 23.19
C ASN A 27 -6.95 12.57 22.21
N LEU A 28 -8.23 12.96 22.13
CA LEU A 28 -8.65 14.09 21.31
C LEU A 28 -8.02 15.39 21.82
N GLU A 29 -7.41 16.13 20.89
CA GLU A 29 -6.79 17.41 21.15
C GLU A 29 -7.03 18.39 19.97
N PRO A 30 -6.91 19.72 20.18
CA PRO A 30 -6.91 20.66 19.07
C PRO A 30 -5.80 20.33 18.07
N ALA A 31 -6.18 20.26 16.79
CA ALA A 31 -5.28 19.82 15.73
C ALA A 31 -5.51 20.61 14.45
N GLN A 32 -4.49 20.65 13.62
CA GLN A 32 -4.52 21.20 12.29
C GLN A 32 -4.47 20.08 11.27
N ILE A 33 -5.11 20.27 10.12
CA ILE A 33 -5.18 19.33 9.03
C ILE A 33 -4.45 19.85 7.79
N GLY A 34 -3.65 19.00 7.17
CA GLY A 34 -3.02 19.23 5.88
C GLY A 34 -3.26 18.06 4.93
N TRP A 35 -3.23 18.29 3.65
CA TRP A 35 -3.37 17.24 2.64
C TRP A 35 -2.58 17.58 1.39
N GLY A 36 -2.30 16.56 0.60
CA GLY A 36 -1.57 16.70 -0.64
C GLY A 36 -1.50 15.39 -1.41
N GLY A 37 -0.76 15.41 -2.49
CA GLY A 37 -0.50 14.26 -3.32
C GLY A 37 0.78 14.41 -4.10
N ILE A 38 1.35 13.29 -4.53
CA ILE A 38 2.56 13.22 -5.35
C ILE A 38 2.51 11.98 -6.22
N ASP A 39 2.91 12.10 -7.47
CA ASP A 39 2.95 10.97 -8.39
C ASP A 39 4.18 10.08 -8.15
N GLU A 40 3.96 8.76 -8.07
CA GLU A 40 5.00 7.73 -8.05
C GLU A 40 4.64 6.59 -9.02
N PRO A 41 4.97 6.72 -10.31
CA PRO A 41 4.59 5.74 -11.33
C PRO A 41 5.51 4.51 -11.39
N SER A 42 6.66 4.50 -10.73
CA SER A 42 7.69 3.48 -10.94
C SER A 42 7.32 2.09 -10.42
N GLU A 43 6.32 2.00 -9.54
CA GLU A 43 5.88 0.75 -8.93
C GLU A 43 4.43 0.35 -9.30
N VAL A 44 3.74 1.11 -10.15
CA VAL A 44 2.35 0.83 -10.52
C VAL A 44 2.22 0.46 -11.99
N PHE A 45 2.04 -0.83 -12.26
CA PHE A 45 1.87 -1.36 -13.59
C PHE A 45 0.57 -2.14 -13.69
N ASN A 46 -0.18 -1.95 -14.81
CA ASN A 46 -1.38 -2.74 -15.05
C ASN A 46 -0.98 -4.21 -15.32
N ARG A 47 -1.55 -5.14 -14.55
CA ARG A 47 -1.25 -6.57 -14.65
C ARG A 47 -2.10 -7.32 -15.67
N ARG A 48 -3.03 -6.64 -16.35
CA ARG A 48 -3.84 -7.19 -17.43
C ARG A 48 -3.35 -6.64 -18.76
N TRP A 49 -3.16 -7.54 -19.73
CA TRP A 49 -2.57 -7.20 -21.02
C TRP A 49 -3.37 -7.77 -22.15
N PHE A 50 -3.52 -7.00 -23.22
CA PHE A 50 -3.89 -7.55 -24.51
C PHE A 50 -2.69 -8.32 -25.07
N VAL A 51 -2.95 -9.52 -25.60
CA VAL A 51 -1.92 -10.41 -26.16
C VAL A 51 -2.39 -10.96 -27.50
N THR A 52 -1.44 -11.24 -28.39
CA THR A 52 -1.73 -11.84 -29.71
C THR A 52 -1.82 -13.36 -29.67
N ASP A 53 -1.25 -14.02 -28.66
CA ASP A 53 -1.27 -15.47 -28.51
C ASP A 53 -2.57 -15.95 -27.84
N PRO A 54 -3.44 -16.71 -28.59
CA PRO A 54 -4.70 -17.17 -28.04
C PRO A 54 -4.53 -18.24 -26.95
N ASP A 55 -3.41 -18.94 -26.87
CA ASP A 55 -3.16 -19.95 -25.84
C ASP A 55 -2.96 -19.28 -24.47
N LEU A 56 -2.41 -18.06 -24.42
CA LEU A 56 -2.31 -17.27 -23.21
C LEU A 56 -3.66 -16.78 -22.68
N LEU A 57 -4.71 -16.78 -23.51
CA LEU A 57 -6.04 -16.30 -23.17
C LEU A 57 -6.96 -17.41 -22.63
N ARG A 58 -6.54 -18.67 -22.68
CA ARG A 58 -7.34 -19.78 -22.14
C ARG A 58 -7.49 -19.65 -20.62
N ASN A 59 -8.71 -19.75 -20.14
CA ASN A 59 -8.99 -19.74 -18.71
C ASN A 59 -9.22 -21.15 -18.15
N PRO A 60 -9.12 -21.36 -16.82
CA PRO A 60 -9.24 -22.67 -16.20
C PRO A 60 -10.65 -23.26 -16.28
N PHE A 61 -11.64 -22.51 -16.75
CA PHE A 61 -13.03 -22.95 -16.90
C PHE A 61 -13.37 -23.42 -18.33
N GLY A 62 -12.37 -23.52 -19.21
CA GLY A 62 -12.50 -23.97 -20.60
C GLY A 62 -12.95 -22.88 -21.58
N GLY A 63 -13.02 -21.63 -21.12
CA GLY A 63 -13.30 -20.46 -21.97
C GLY A 63 -12.04 -19.71 -22.38
N THR A 64 -12.27 -18.57 -23.05
CA THR A 64 -11.19 -17.67 -23.50
C THR A 64 -11.45 -16.28 -22.94
N ASP A 65 -10.44 -15.70 -22.27
CA ASP A 65 -10.51 -14.36 -21.75
C ASP A 65 -10.13 -13.32 -22.84
N ARG A 66 -10.49 -12.07 -22.61
CA ARG A 66 -10.15 -10.96 -23.52
C ARG A 66 -8.75 -10.43 -23.31
N VAL A 67 -8.22 -10.63 -22.10
CA VAL A 67 -6.90 -10.13 -21.66
C VAL A 67 -6.20 -11.18 -20.81
N ARG A 68 -4.89 -11.23 -20.86
CA ARG A 68 -4.08 -12.07 -19.97
C ARG A 68 -3.74 -11.32 -18.69
N MET A 69 -4.09 -11.89 -17.55
CA MET A 69 -3.64 -11.40 -16.24
C MET A 69 -2.26 -12.01 -15.92
N ASN A 70 -1.33 -11.17 -15.49
CA ASN A 70 0.06 -11.52 -15.17
C ASN A 70 0.70 -12.34 -16.32
N PRO A 71 0.86 -11.75 -17.52
CA PRO A 71 1.51 -12.45 -18.62
C PRO A 71 2.97 -12.74 -18.30
N PRO A 72 3.63 -13.67 -19.03
CA PRO A 72 5.07 -13.81 -18.94
C PRO A 72 5.78 -12.49 -19.30
N ARG A 73 6.85 -12.16 -18.58
CA ARG A 73 7.64 -10.96 -18.87
C ARG A 73 8.33 -11.07 -20.23
N GLU A 74 8.53 -9.94 -20.90
CA GLU A 74 9.22 -9.83 -22.19
C GLU A 74 8.67 -10.77 -23.29
N HIS A 75 7.43 -11.25 -23.10
CA HIS A 75 6.84 -12.17 -24.07
C HIS A 75 6.48 -11.44 -25.37
N SER A 76 6.84 -12.03 -26.52
CA SER A 76 6.62 -11.43 -27.85
C SER A 76 5.15 -11.17 -28.19
N ALA A 77 4.22 -11.87 -27.53
CA ALA A 77 2.78 -11.68 -27.72
C ALA A 77 2.21 -10.48 -26.95
N LEU A 78 2.98 -9.76 -26.14
CA LEU A 78 2.50 -8.60 -25.40
C LEU A 78 2.19 -7.43 -26.34
N VAL A 79 0.94 -6.95 -26.33
CA VAL A 79 0.50 -5.81 -27.14
C VAL A 79 0.56 -4.52 -26.28
N GLU A 80 -0.35 -4.40 -25.34
CA GLU A 80 -0.46 -3.22 -24.48
C GLU A 80 -1.19 -3.56 -23.16
N PRO A 81 -1.00 -2.74 -22.12
CA PRO A 81 -1.82 -2.84 -20.89
C PRO A 81 -3.29 -2.63 -21.19
N ALA A 82 -4.17 -3.36 -20.51
CA ALA A 82 -5.62 -3.32 -20.74
C ALA A 82 -6.35 -2.18 -20.01
N GLY A 83 -5.62 -1.28 -19.40
CA GLY A 83 -6.20 -0.12 -18.72
C GLY A 83 -5.14 0.78 -18.10
N PRO A 84 -5.56 1.93 -17.55
CA PRO A 84 -4.66 2.90 -16.94
C PRO A 84 -4.12 2.39 -15.59
N THR A 85 -3.18 3.14 -15.06
CA THR A 85 -2.72 3.11 -13.68
C THR A 85 -3.01 4.45 -13.02
N ASP A 86 -3.08 4.45 -11.71
CA ASP A 86 -3.17 5.64 -10.89
C ASP A 86 -1.87 5.77 -10.09
N PRO A 87 -0.95 6.66 -10.47
CA PRO A 87 0.34 6.82 -9.83
C PRO A 87 0.31 7.71 -8.59
N GLU A 88 -0.80 8.41 -8.33
CA GLU A 88 -0.84 9.36 -7.23
C GLU A 88 -0.79 8.65 -5.87
N ILE A 89 0.09 9.15 -5.01
CA ILE A 89 0.06 8.91 -3.58
C ILE A 89 -0.58 10.13 -2.95
N SER A 90 -1.86 10.05 -2.61
CA SER A 90 -2.54 11.10 -1.87
C SER A 90 -2.39 10.88 -0.36
N PHE A 91 -2.38 11.96 0.43
CA PHE A 91 -2.29 11.85 1.88
C PHE A 91 -3.07 12.94 2.60
N LEU A 92 -3.35 12.64 3.87
CA LEU A 92 -3.93 13.52 4.86
C LEU A 92 -3.07 13.46 6.11
N SER A 93 -2.67 14.62 6.63
CA SER A 93 -1.80 14.76 7.80
C SER A 93 -2.50 15.56 8.89
N LEU A 94 -2.36 15.10 10.12
CA LEU A 94 -2.83 15.77 11.32
C LEU A 94 -1.64 16.12 12.21
N GLN A 95 -1.57 17.35 12.66
CA GLN A 95 -0.59 17.81 13.64
C GLN A 95 -1.27 18.59 14.78
N ALA A 96 -0.70 18.53 15.96
CA ALA A 96 -1.11 19.37 17.09
C ALA A 96 -0.77 20.84 16.82
N THR A 97 -1.33 21.75 17.59
CA THR A 97 -1.09 23.20 17.46
C THR A 97 0.36 23.59 17.73
N ASP A 98 1.13 22.75 18.42
CA ASP A 98 2.58 22.88 18.63
C ASP A 98 3.43 22.25 17.50
N ARG A 99 2.79 21.79 16.42
CA ARG A 99 3.35 21.10 15.25
C ARG A 99 3.83 19.68 15.50
N ARG A 100 3.54 19.08 16.62
CA ARG A 100 3.80 17.66 16.86
C ARG A 100 2.94 16.81 15.93
N PRO A 101 3.52 15.87 15.17
CA PRO A 101 2.74 14.96 14.33
C PRO A 101 1.79 14.09 15.18
N ILE A 102 0.53 14.00 14.78
CA ILE A 102 -0.49 13.15 15.42
C ILE A 102 -0.73 11.90 14.57
N ALA A 103 -1.05 12.08 13.29
CA ALA A 103 -1.30 10.98 12.38
C ALA A 103 -1.08 11.39 10.92
N LEU A 104 -0.76 10.40 10.08
CA LEU A 104 -0.73 10.56 8.63
C LEU A 104 -1.38 9.33 7.99
N LEU A 105 -2.40 9.57 7.16
CA LEU A 105 -3.00 8.56 6.30
C LEU A 105 -2.60 8.85 4.86
N ALA A 106 -1.91 7.91 4.22
CA ALA A 106 -1.67 7.94 2.78
C ALA A 106 -2.51 6.88 2.06
N ASN A 107 -2.71 7.08 0.76
CA ASN A 107 -3.38 6.15 -0.13
C ASN A 107 -2.55 5.97 -1.39
N TYR A 108 -2.32 4.72 -1.81
CA TYR A 108 -1.58 4.40 -3.03
C TYR A 108 -2.22 3.23 -3.76
N SER A 109 -2.31 3.30 -5.09
CA SER A 109 -2.99 2.30 -5.91
C SER A 109 -2.11 1.09 -6.26
N LEU A 110 -1.14 0.76 -5.42
CA LEU A 110 -0.29 -0.42 -5.57
C LEU A 110 -0.82 -1.60 -4.76
N HIS A 111 -0.91 -2.78 -5.38
CA HIS A 111 -1.23 -4.04 -4.72
C HIS A 111 -0.10 -4.44 -3.75
N TYR A 112 -0.35 -5.41 -2.84
CA TYR A 112 0.71 -5.96 -1.99
C TYR A 112 1.87 -6.51 -2.82
N ILE A 113 3.09 -6.43 -2.29
CA ILE A 113 4.33 -6.82 -2.96
C ILE A 113 4.58 -8.32 -2.79
N GLY A 114 4.31 -8.87 -1.62
CA GLY A 114 4.65 -10.24 -1.27
C GLY A 114 6.15 -10.44 -1.08
N GLY A 115 6.66 -11.60 -1.50
CA GLY A 115 8.08 -11.92 -1.32
C GLY A 115 8.45 -12.20 0.14
N VAL A 116 7.53 -12.77 0.92
CA VAL A 116 7.76 -13.24 2.28
C VAL A 116 8.22 -14.71 2.28
N ASN A 117 8.84 -15.18 3.38
CA ASN A 117 9.11 -16.60 3.53
C ASN A 117 7.82 -17.41 3.62
N GLN A 118 7.90 -18.68 3.23
CA GLN A 118 6.75 -19.58 3.30
C GLN A 118 6.25 -19.72 4.76
N GLY A 119 4.98 -19.41 4.98
CA GLY A 119 4.31 -19.51 6.27
C GLY A 119 4.35 -18.24 7.11
N ASP A 120 5.05 -17.20 6.67
CA ASP A 120 5.06 -15.92 7.36
C ASP A 120 3.75 -15.14 7.13
N ILE A 121 3.38 -14.37 8.14
CA ILE A 121 2.31 -13.37 8.07
C ILE A 121 2.95 -12.00 8.10
N SER A 122 2.66 -11.16 7.12
CA SER A 122 3.25 -9.83 6.98
C SER A 122 2.16 -8.79 6.72
N ALA A 123 2.37 -7.59 7.24
CA ALA A 123 1.61 -6.40 6.85
C ALA A 123 2.10 -5.80 5.52
N ASP A 124 3.03 -6.49 4.84
CA ASP A 124 3.64 -6.06 3.58
C ASP A 124 4.26 -4.66 3.67
N TYR A 125 4.43 -3.96 2.55
CA TYR A 125 4.97 -2.61 2.54
C TYR A 125 4.09 -1.59 3.28
N PHE A 126 2.82 -1.88 3.52
CA PHE A 126 1.91 -1.02 4.30
C PHE A 126 2.38 -0.84 5.74
N GLY A 127 2.76 -1.94 6.41
CA GLY A 127 3.28 -1.88 7.78
C GLY A 127 4.65 -1.21 7.87
N LEU A 128 5.52 -1.49 6.90
CA LEU A 128 6.84 -0.87 6.81
C LEU A 128 6.74 0.63 6.53
N PHE A 129 5.82 1.06 5.66
CA PHE A 129 5.50 2.47 5.44
C PHE A 129 5.09 3.17 6.73
N SER A 130 4.18 2.53 7.52
CA SER A 130 3.68 3.11 8.77
C SER A 130 4.81 3.41 9.76
N GLN A 131 5.79 2.53 9.86
CA GLN A 131 6.98 2.73 10.66
C GLN A 131 7.86 3.85 10.05
N ARG A 132 8.17 3.73 8.76
CA ARG A 132 9.13 4.61 8.10
C ARG A 132 8.66 6.07 8.04
N ILE A 133 7.37 6.32 7.80
CA ILE A 133 6.86 7.69 7.81
C ILE A 133 6.93 8.33 9.20
N GLY A 134 6.75 7.55 10.27
CA GLY A 134 6.95 8.03 11.64
C GLY A 134 8.39 8.45 11.91
N GLU A 135 9.38 7.68 11.46
CA GLU A 135 10.80 8.02 11.53
C GLU A 135 11.11 9.29 10.75
N LEU A 136 10.63 9.41 9.50
CA LEU A 136 10.86 10.57 8.63
C LEU A 136 10.23 11.87 9.16
N LEU A 137 9.14 11.75 9.91
CA LEU A 137 8.47 12.88 10.57
C LEU A 137 9.00 13.15 11.99
N GLU A 138 10.05 12.44 12.43
CA GLU A 138 10.64 12.55 13.77
C GLU A 138 9.60 12.32 14.89
N ALA A 139 8.61 11.47 14.63
CA ALA A 139 7.45 11.27 15.49
C ALA A 139 7.59 10.09 16.48
N GLU A 140 8.75 9.45 16.56
CA GLU A 140 8.98 8.24 17.38
C GLU A 140 8.78 8.47 18.88
N SER A 141 9.08 9.69 19.36
CA SER A 141 8.92 10.07 20.76
C SER A 141 7.61 10.79 21.08
N SER A 142 6.69 10.89 20.12
CA SER A 142 5.40 11.56 20.28
C SER A 142 4.54 10.90 21.38
N GLN A 143 3.91 11.74 22.18
CA GLN A 143 2.93 11.32 23.19
C GLN A 143 1.66 12.18 23.02
N PRO A 144 0.50 11.57 22.72
CA PRO A 144 0.30 10.14 22.37
C PRO A 144 1.12 9.66 21.16
N PRO A 145 1.32 8.33 20.98
CA PRO A 145 2.10 7.81 19.88
C PRO A 145 1.53 8.23 18.50
N PHE A 146 2.40 8.60 17.60
CA PHE A 146 2.05 8.90 16.20
C PHE A 146 1.46 7.67 15.50
N VAL A 147 0.48 7.90 14.61
CA VAL A 147 -0.15 6.85 13.83
C VAL A 147 0.07 7.08 12.32
N GLY A 148 1.02 6.35 11.75
CA GLY A 148 1.21 6.26 10.30
C GLY A 148 0.33 5.16 9.69
N MET A 149 -0.36 5.47 8.60
CA MET A 149 -1.23 4.52 7.89
C MET A 149 -1.06 4.63 6.39
N LEU A 150 -1.07 3.49 5.69
CA LEU A 150 -1.16 3.43 4.25
C LEU A 150 -2.37 2.58 3.87
N SER A 151 -3.28 3.16 3.11
CA SER A 151 -4.45 2.46 2.58
C SER A 151 -4.21 2.05 1.12
N ASN A 152 -4.89 1.00 0.71
CA ASN A 152 -4.83 0.48 -0.65
C ASN A 152 -5.89 1.20 -1.51
N GLY A 153 -5.45 1.82 -2.61
CA GLY A 153 -6.29 2.48 -3.58
C GLY A 153 -6.87 1.53 -4.62
N THR A 154 -6.92 1.95 -5.88
CA THR A 154 -7.52 1.22 -7.01
C THR A 154 -6.62 0.09 -7.53
N SER A 155 -6.15 -0.78 -6.67
CA SER A 155 -5.08 -1.75 -6.92
C SER A 155 -5.51 -3.04 -7.63
N GLY A 156 -6.80 -3.26 -7.88
CA GLY A 156 -7.31 -4.54 -8.40
C GLY A 156 -6.67 -5.03 -9.69
N ASN A 157 -6.23 -4.12 -10.55
CA ASN A 157 -5.55 -4.41 -11.80
C ASN A 157 -4.05 -4.06 -11.78
N ILE A 158 -3.48 -3.75 -10.63
CA ILE A 158 -2.13 -3.21 -10.50
C ILE A 158 -1.22 -4.19 -9.76
N ASN A 159 0.04 -4.20 -10.12
CA ASN A 159 1.15 -4.74 -9.33
C ASN A 159 2.45 -3.98 -9.65
N ASN A 160 3.53 -4.33 -8.95
CA ASN A 160 4.86 -3.74 -9.13
C ASN A 160 5.70 -4.40 -10.23
N ILE A 161 5.06 -5.08 -11.18
CA ILE A 161 5.75 -5.83 -12.24
C ILE A 161 5.63 -5.08 -13.56
N ASN A 162 6.75 -4.57 -14.08
CA ASN A 162 6.84 -4.13 -15.46
C ASN A 162 7.01 -5.36 -16.37
N PHE A 163 5.94 -5.74 -17.09
CA PHE A 163 5.97 -6.91 -17.95
C PHE A 163 6.80 -6.74 -19.22
N ARG A 164 7.21 -5.51 -19.56
CA ARG A 164 8.11 -5.24 -20.70
C ARG A 164 9.59 -5.37 -20.36
N GLN A 165 9.92 -5.65 -19.11
CA GLN A 165 11.29 -5.74 -18.62
C GLN A 165 11.56 -7.08 -17.96
N SER A 166 12.82 -7.51 -18.01
CA SER A 166 13.30 -8.67 -17.24
C SER A 166 13.06 -8.47 -15.75
N GLY A 167 12.84 -9.57 -15.04
CA GLY A 167 12.63 -9.53 -13.60
C GLY A 167 13.93 -9.53 -12.83
N GLU A 168 14.03 -8.68 -11.84
CA GLU A 168 15.04 -8.79 -10.81
C GLU A 168 14.66 -9.88 -9.80
N ARG A 169 15.67 -10.49 -9.19
CA ARG A 169 15.48 -11.42 -8.07
C ARG A 169 15.76 -10.69 -6.77
N TYR A 170 14.81 -10.75 -5.85
CA TYR A 170 14.92 -10.16 -4.53
C TYR A 170 15.01 -11.25 -3.46
N GLN A 171 15.73 -10.96 -2.38
CA GLN A 171 15.64 -11.75 -1.17
C GLN A 171 14.26 -11.56 -0.51
N PRO A 172 13.81 -12.49 0.35
CA PRO A 172 12.60 -12.29 1.12
C PRO A 172 12.59 -10.93 1.82
N TYR A 173 11.47 -10.22 1.75
CA TYR A 173 11.23 -8.87 2.30
C TYR A 173 11.96 -7.71 1.60
N GLU A 174 12.96 -7.97 0.75
CA GLU A 174 13.82 -6.92 0.17
C GLU A 174 13.00 -5.92 -0.66
N LYS A 175 12.20 -6.40 -1.62
CA LYS A 175 11.41 -5.51 -2.49
C LYS A 175 10.36 -4.72 -1.73
N MET A 176 9.69 -5.31 -0.74
CA MET A 176 8.69 -4.57 0.04
C MET A 176 9.33 -3.48 0.91
N ASN A 177 10.55 -3.68 1.42
CA ASN A 177 11.29 -2.63 2.11
C ASN A 177 11.63 -1.47 1.15
N GLN A 178 12.14 -1.77 -0.07
CA GLN A 178 12.43 -0.74 -1.07
C GLN A 178 11.20 0.08 -1.44
N VAL A 179 10.04 -0.58 -1.63
CA VAL A 179 8.78 0.10 -1.94
C VAL A 179 8.30 0.95 -0.77
N ALA A 180 8.39 0.46 0.46
CA ALA A 180 8.01 1.22 1.65
C ALA A 180 8.87 2.47 1.84
N GLU A 181 10.19 2.35 1.64
CA GLU A 181 11.13 3.47 1.68
C GLU A 181 10.79 4.52 0.61
N LEU A 182 10.57 4.06 -0.64
CA LEU A 182 10.21 4.94 -1.74
C LEU A 182 8.91 5.70 -1.46
N VAL A 183 7.84 4.99 -1.10
CA VAL A 183 6.53 5.59 -0.85
C VAL A 183 6.58 6.56 0.33
N ALA A 184 7.28 6.20 1.42
CA ALA A 184 7.43 7.08 2.57
C ALA A 184 8.24 8.35 2.25
N ALA A 185 9.32 8.21 1.47
CA ALA A 185 10.12 9.35 1.02
C ALA A 185 9.31 10.31 0.12
N ARG A 186 8.51 9.77 -0.81
CA ARG A 186 7.64 10.60 -1.67
C ARG A 186 6.56 11.32 -0.86
N VAL A 187 5.91 10.64 0.09
CA VAL A 187 4.94 11.28 0.98
C VAL A 187 5.61 12.38 1.82
N LYS A 188 6.80 12.12 2.36
CA LYS A 188 7.57 13.14 3.13
C LYS A 188 7.89 14.36 2.27
N GLU A 189 8.33 14.16 1.03
CA GLU A 189 8.61 15.25 0.08
C GLU A 189 7.40 16.16 -0.13
N ALA A 190 6.21 15.58 -0.37
CA ALA A 190 4.98 16.33 -0.54
C ALA A 190 4.49 16.94 0.78
N HIS A 191 4.64 16.24 1.89
CA HIS A 191 4.26 16.70 3.22
C HIS A 191 5.05 17.98 3.62
N ASP A 192 6.35 18.06 3.30
CA ASP A 192 7.18 19.21 3.62
C ASP A 192 6.74 20.50 2.90
N GLN A 193 5.95 20.37 1.85
CA GLN A 193 5.37 21.48 1.10
C GLN A 193 3.92 21.78 1.49
N THR A 194 3.36 21.00 2.42
CA THR A 194 1.95 21.12 2.80
C THR A 194 1.73 22.16 3.87
N THR A 195 0.70 22.98 3.69
CA THR A 195 0.20 23.88 4.72
C THR A 195 -0.88 23.19 5.53
N HIS A 196 -0.81 23.28 6.86
CA HIS A 196 -1.84 22.81 7.76
C HIS A 196 -2.79 23.95 8.14
N HIS A 197 -4.06 23.64 8.26
CA HIS A 197 -5.17 24.56 8.53
C HIS A 197 -5.95 24.12 9.77
N ASP A 198 -6.57 25.09 10.46
CA ASP A 198 -7.46 24.87 11.60
C ASP A 198 -8.81 24.27 11.19
#